data_a132c633478e5097d6c5140cdc41698d
#
_entry.id   a132c633478e5097d6c5140cdc41698d
#
_cell.length_a   1.000
_cell.length_b   1.000
_cell.length_c   1.000
_cell.angle_alpha   90.00
_cell.angle_beta   90.00
_cell.angle_gamma   90.00
#
_symmetry.space_group_name_H-M   'P 1'
#
loop_
_entity.id
_entity.type
_entity.pdbx_description
1 polymer ?
#
loop_
_entity_poly.entity_id
_entity_poly.type
_entity_poly.pdbx_seq_one_letter_code
_entity_poly.pdbx_strand_id
1 'polypeptide(L)'
;MRFTIIMFVVITLVVAAVPNIVFVVSRSVAWLRGRQLGYGWFGYATLAMTALWVMMFVYGMVWGRFECKVARVTYRNEAIPAAFEGYTIVQISDLHLDGWRGHEELLKERVATINGIDADLICFTGDLVSLSRAELHGFEEILGGLKAKDGVVAVMGNHDYLPYDGLPPLRSPRSKAKEIEILQRDITDRLGWRLLLNENVIIRRGNDSIAVIGCENQSMGVHSVIRRGNLKKAATGTEGMFRILLTHDPTHWRGEVLGKTDIHLTLSGHTHGMQVKLFGLSPGPLIYSEYEGLYSEGGQSLYVNIGLGATMPMRIGATPEITVMRLIRF
;
A
#
# COMPACT_ATOMS: atom_id res chain seq x y z
N MET A 1 3.49 11.44 -14.15
CA MET A 1 4.46 12.56 -14.34
C MET A 1 3.86 13.96 -14.16
N ARG A 2 2.81 14.37 -14.91
CA ARG A 2 2.23 15.74 -14.77
C ARG A 2 1.74 16.06 -13.35
N PHE A 3 1.01 15.18 -12.71
CA PHE A 3 0.53 15.37 -11.33
C PHE A 3 1.69 15.57 -10.34
N THR A 4 2.72 14.76 -10.43
CA THR A 4 3.92 14.87 -9.58
C THR A 4 4.63 16.21 -9.73
N ILE A 5 4.75 16.72 -10.96
CA ILE A 5 5.35 18.04 -11.23
C ILE A 5 4.49 19.13 -10.61
N ILE A 6 3.17 19.09 -10.81
CA ILE A 6 2.26 20.08 -10.22
C ILE A 6 2.37 20.06 -8.70
N MET A 7 2.31 18.89 -8.08
CA MET A 7 2.46 18.74 -6.64
C MET A 7 3.79 19.26 -6.14
N PHE A 8 4.91 18.92 -6.81
CA PHE A 8 6.24 19.45 -6.47
C PHE A 8 6.27 20.97 -6.51
N VAL A 9 5.73 21.58 -7.57
CA VAL A 9 5.68 23.05 -7.71
C VAL A 9 4.84 23.67 -6.61
N VAL A 10 3.64 23.13 -6.36
CA VAL A 10 2.72 23.64 -5.32
C VAL A 10 3.37 23.57 -3.94
N ILE A 11 3.94 22.42 -3.56
CA ILE A 11 4.59 22.26 -2.25
C ILE A 11 5.81 23.16 -2.15
N THR A 12 6.60 23.32 -3.22
CA THR A 12 7.74 24.23 -3.24
C THR A 12 7.31 25.66 -2.99
N LEU A 13 6.22 26.11 -3.63
CA LEU A 13 5.67 27.45 -3.40
C LEU A 13 5.17 27.61 -1.95
N VAL A 14 4.51 26.61 -1.39
CA VAL A 14 4.06 26.63 0.01
C VAL A 14 5.26 26.71 0.96
N VAL A 15 6.28 25.88 0.78
CA VAL A 15 7.51 25.88 1.60
C VAL A 15 8.20 27.25 1.53
N ALA A 16 8.32 27.82 0.33
CA ALA A 16 8.90 29.15 0.14
C ALA A 16 8.03 30.26 0.75
N ALA A 17 6.70 30.11 0.77
CA ALA A 17 5.79 31.13 1.32
C ALA A 17 5.87 31.23 2.86
N VAL A 18 6.15 30.14 3.57
CA VAL A 18 6.13 30.12 5.05
C VAL A 18 7.01 31.20 5.69
N PRO A 19 8.34 31.33 5.39
CA PRO A 19 9.15 32.37 5.99
C PRO A 19 8.71 33.76 5.59
N ASN A 20 8.17 33.92 4.36
CA ASN A 20 7.67 35.21 3.87
C ASN A 20 6.38 35.66 4.61
N ILE A 21 5.46 34.74 4.90
CA ILE A 21 4.28 35.00 5.72
C ILE A 21 4.71 35.39 7.14
N VAL A 22 5.63 34.63 7.73
CA VAL A 22 6.17 34.93 9.06
C VAL A 22 6.84 36.31 9.08
N PHE A 23 7.57 36.69 8.03
CA PHE A 23 8.16 38.02 7.88
C PHE A 23 7.07 39.11 7.86
N VAL A 24 6.05 38.97 7.02
CA VAL A 24 4.96 39.95 6.91
C VAL A 24 4.28 40.18 8.27
N VAL A 25 3.92 39.09 8.96
CA VAL A 25 3.32 39.15 10.29
C VAL A 25 4.25 39.82 11.30
N SER A 26 5.52 39.39 11.35
CA SER A 26 6.53 39.94 12.28
C SER A 26 6.81 41.41 12.02
N ARG A 27 6.88 41.82 10.75
CA ARG A 27 7.06 43.23 10.35
C ARG A 27 5.88 44.10 10.76
N SER A 28 4.64 43.58 10.58
CA SER A 28 3.44 44.29 11.02
C SER A 28 3.42 44.49 12.54
N VAL A 29 3.77 43.47 13.32
CA VAL A 29 3.86 43.60 14.78
C VAL A 29 4.99 44.54 15.21
N ALA A 30 6.13 44.51 14.53
CA ALA A 30 7.26 45.43 14.79
C ALA A 30 6.85 46.88 14.51
N TRP A 31 6.17 47.11 13.39
CA TRP A 31 5.64 48.46 13.03
C TRP A 31 4.70 49.01 14.09
N LEU A 32 3.75 48.18 14.59
CA LEU A 32 2.84 48.58 15.70
C LEU A 32 3.60 48.96 16.98
N ARG A 33 4.84 48.45 17.15
CA ARG A 33 5.72 48.74 18.28
C ARG A 33 6.78 49.83 17.98
N GLY A 34 6.65 50.52 16.84
CA GLY A 34 7.58 51.57 16.41
C GLY A 34 8.98 51.05 16.03
N ARG A 35 9.09 49.76 15.68
CA ARG A 35 10.36 49.09 15.28
C ARG A 35 10.38 48.79 13.80
N GLN A 36 11.59 48.83 13.21
CA GLN A 36 11.81 48.34 11.83
C GLN A 36 12.36 46.95 11.84
N LEU A 37 11.83 46.05 10.99
CA LEU A 37 12.31 44.70 10.78
C LEU A 37 12.78 44.55 9.34
N GLY A 38 14.05 44.21 9.15
CA GLY A 38 14.65 43.94 7.83
C GLY A 38 14.32 42.54 7.32
N TYR A 39 14.27 42.38 6.02
CA TYR A 39 13.94 41.10 5.35
C TYR A 39 15.09 40.09 5.34
N GLY A 40 16.36 40.51 5.43
CA GLY A 40 17.55 39.70 5.13
C GLY A 40 17.55 38.28 5.68
N TRP A 41 17.29 38.10 6.99
CA TRP A 41 17.21 36.77 7.59
C TRP A 41 16.12 35.88 7.00
N PHE A 42 14.94 36.44 6.72
CA PHE A 42 13.82 35.70 6.16
C PHE A 42 14.09 35.23 4.73
N GLY A 43 14.85 36.01 3.95
CA GLY A 43 15.32 35.63 2.63
C GLY A 43 16.25 34.41 2.67
N TYR A 44 17.20 34.39 3.62
CA TYR A 44 18.05 33.23 3.83
C TYR A 44 17.26 32.00 4.31
N ALA A 45 16.31 32.18 5.22
CA ALA A 45 15.43 31.10 5.67
C ALA A 45 14.60 30.52 4.51
N THR A 46 14.05 31.38 3.65
CA THR A 46 13.32 30.94 2.45
C THR A 46 14.20 30.08 1.54
N LEU A 47 15.41 30.58 1.23
CA LEU A 47 16.36 29.85 0.39
C LEU A 47 16.73 28.49 0.99
N ALA A 48 17.09 28.47 2.29
CA ALA A 48 17.50 27.26 2.98
C ALA A 48 16.37 26.22 3.05
N MET A 49 15.14 26.62 3.39
CA MET A 49 13.98 25.71 3.45
C MET A 49 13.63 25.18 2.08
N THR A 50 13.66 26.01 1.04
CA THR A 50 13.38 25.57 -0.33
C THR A 50 14.46 24.61 -0.83
N ALA A 51 15.73 24.90 -0.58
CA ALA A 51 16.84 24.01 -0.93
C ALA A 51 16.75 22.66 -0.21
N LEU A 52 16.45 22.67 1.09
CA LEU A 52 16.24 21.44 1.86
C LEU A 52 15.06 20.61 1.30
N TRP A 53 13.95 21.26 1.00
CA TRP A 53 12.80 20.59 0.38
C TRP A 53 13.16 19.95 -0.96
N VAL A 54 13.85 20.68 -1.85
CA VAL A 54 14.29 20.16 -3.15
C VAL A 54 15.21 18.96 -2.96
N MET A 55 16.19 19.04 -2.05
CA MET A 55 17.08 17.91 -1.75
C MET A 55 16.32 16.69 -1.24
N MET A 56 15.37 16.87 -0.34
CA MET A 56 14.52 15.79 0.17
C MET A 56 13.67 15.17 -0.94
N PHE A 57 13.11 16.00 -1.82
CA PHE A 57 12.32 15.52 -2.94
C PHE A 57 13.15 14.68 -3.92
N VAL A 58 14.34 15.20 -4.29
CA VAL A 58 15.29 14.46 -5.13
C VAL A 58 15.73 13.16 -4.47
N TYR A 59 16.06 13.18 -3.16
CA TYR A 59 16.36 11.96 -2.41
C TYR A 59 15.20 10.96 -2.49
N GLY A 60 13.97 11.41 -2.23
CA GLY A 60 12.79 10.56 -2.29
C GLY A 60 12.53 9.93 -3.66
N MET A 61 12.88 10.67 -4.75
CA MET A 61 12.75 10.17 -6.12
C MET A 61 13.84 9.17 -6.50
N VAL A 62 15.08 9.42 -6.10
CA VAL A 62 16.25 8.66 -6.60
C VAL A 62 16.52 7.44 -5.72
N TRP A 63 16.37 7.57 -4.41
CA TRP A 63 16.70 6.53 -3.43
C TRP A 63 15.50 6.10 -2.59
N GLY A 64 14.81 7.03 -1.94
CA GLY A 64 13.81 6.73 -0.93
C GLY A 64 12.68 5.82 -1.40
N ARG A 65 12.26 5.92 -2.66
CA ARG A 65 11.22 5.03 -3.22
C ARG A 65 11.69 3.60 -3.47
N PHE A 66 13.00 3.36 -3.47
CA PHE A 66 13.61 2.05 -3.69
C PHE A 66 14.21 1.44 -2.42
N GLU A 67 14.31 2.20 -1.34
CA GLU A 67 14.59 1.61 -0.04
C GLU A 67 13.56 0.54 0.28
N CYS A 68 13.93 -0.44 1.11
CA CYS A 68 12.99 -1.47 1.52
C CYS A 68 13.34 -1.93 2.94
N LYS A 69 12.35 -1.97 3.80
CA LYS A 69 12.46 -2.59 5.12
C LYS A 69 11.71 -3.92 5.15
N VAL A 70 12.22 -4.85 5.94
CA VAL A 70 11.50 -6.09 6.31
C VAL A 70 10.88 -5.86 7.69
N ALA A 71 9.56 -5.59 7.71
CA ALA A 71 8.79 -5.41 8.94
C ALA A 71 8.39 -6.77 9.49
N ARG A 72 8.88 -7.12 10.69
CA ARG A 72 8.57 -8.37 11.38
C ARG A 72 7.48 -8.15 12.41
N VAL A 73 6.36 -8.86 12.27
CA VAL A 73 5.17 -8.74 13.12
C VAL A 73 4.86 -10.11 13.72
N THR A 74 4.63 -10.14 15.03
CA THR A 74 4.09 -11.31 15.70
C THR A 74 2.60 -11.08 15.94
N TYR A 75 1.77 -11.87 15.28
CA TYR A 75 0.33 -11.85 15.48
C TYR A 75 -0.08 -12.97 16.43
N ARG A 76 -0.77 -12.63 17.52
CA ARG A 76 -1.19 -13.56 18.56
C ARG A 76 -2.71 -13.67 18.58
N ASN A 77 -3.23 -14.91 18.56
CA ASN A 77 -4.67 -15.15 18.68
C ASN A 77 -4.96 -16.59 19.13
N GLU A 78 -5.88 -16.76 20.07
CA GLU A 78 -6.28 -18.08 20.59
C GLU A 78 -6.91 -18.97 19.52
N ALA A 79 -7.60 -18.38 18.55
CA ALA A 79 -8.26 -19.11 17.46
C ALA A 79 -7.30 -19.70 16.42
N ILE A 80 -6.00 -19.40 16.49
CA ILE A 80 -5.01 -20.01 15.60
C ILE A 80 -4.93 -21.52 15.91
N PRO A 81 -5.19 -22.42 14.92
CA PRO A 81 -5.10 -23.84 15.14
C PRO A 81 -3.66 -24.26 15.47
N ALA A 82 -3.51 -25.34 16.28
CA ALA A 82 -2.19 -25.78 16.76
C ALA A 82 -1.21 -26.10 15.64
N ALA A 83 -1.65 -26.68 14.52
CA ALA A 83 -0.80 -26.98 13.38
C ALA A 83 -0.30 -25.73 12.63
N PHE A 84 -0.82 -24.55 12.95
CA PHE A 84 -0.43 -23.25 12.38
C PHE A 84 0.36 -22.39 13.38
N GLU A 85 0.80 -22.95 14.52
CA GLU A 85 1.75 -22.29 15.40
C GLU A 85 3.06 -22.03 14.65
N GLY A 86 3.48 -20.77 14.63
CA GLY A 86 4.69 -20.34 13.91
C GLY A 86 4.54 -20.17 12.41
N TYR A 87 3.32 -20.32 11.85
CA TYR A 87 3.03 -20.11 10.43
C TYR A 87 3.46 -18.70 9.99
N THR A 88 4.24 -18.64 8.93
CA THR A 88 4.86 -17.38 8.48
C THR A 88 4.20 -16.91 7.19
N ILE A 89 3.58 -15.74 7.25
CA ILE A 89 2.97 -15.06 6.10
C ILE A 89 3.87 -13.90 5.70
N VAL A 90 4.22 -13.82 4.43
CA VAL A 90 4.76 -12.59 3.84
C VAL A 90 3.64 -11.83 3.16
N GLN A 91 3.46 -10.57 3.55
CA GLN A 91 2.56 -9.67 2.84
C GLN A 91 3.37 -8.66 2.03
N ILE A 92 2.99 -8.49 0.77
CA ILE A 92 3.43 -7.42 -0.12
C ILE A 92 2.20 -6.78 -0.77
N SER A 93 2.32 -5.53 -1.16
CA SER A 93 1.21 -4.73 -1.72
C SER A 93 1.75 -3.64 -2.63
N ASP A 94 0.87 -3.09 -3.46
CA ASP A 94 1.10 -1.80 -4.13
C ASP A 94 2.43 -1.76 -4.90
N LEU A 95 2.61 -2.68 -5.84
CA LEU A 95 3.82 -2.74 -6.65
C LEU A 95 3.92 -1.59 -7.64
N HIS A 96 2.80 -1.20 -8.28
CA HIS A 96 2.79 -0.11 -9.26
C HIS A 96 3.93 -0.23 -10.27
N LEU A 97 3.90 -1.27 -11.08
CA LEU A 97 5.02 -1.76 -11.90
C LEU A 97 5.64 -0.72 -12.83
N ASP A 98 4.90 0.31 -13.25
CA ASP A 98 5.49 1.43 -14.04
C ASP A 98 6.66 2.08 -13.31
N GLY A 99 6.61 2.17 -11.97
CA GLY A 99 7.67 2.73 -11.14
C GLY A 99 8.98 1.93 -11.12
N TRP A 100 8.95 0.67 -11.57
CA TRP A 100 10.11 -0.23 -11.60
C TRP A 100 10.79 -0.32 -12.95
N ARG A 101 10.25 0.31 -13.99
CA ARG A 101 10.90 0.37 -15.31
C ARG A 101 12.29 0.96 -15.21
N GLY A 102 13.28 0.22 -15.76
CA GLY A 102 14.71 0.55 -15.63
C GLY A 102 15.33 0.22 -14.28
N HIS A 103 14.58 -0.45 -13.39
CA HIS A 103 15.01 -0.90 -12.06
C HIS A 103 14.64 -2.37 -11.81
N GLU A 104 14.55 -3.17 -12.87
CA GLU A 104 14.14 -4.57 -12.85
C GLU A 104 15.04 -5.41 -11.91
N GLU A 105 16.34 -5.12 -11.87
CA GLU A 105 17.28 -5.82 -10.99
C GLU A 105 16.98 -5.57 -9.49
N LEU A 106 16.58 -4.34 -9.13
CA LEU A 106 16.15 -4.08 -7.76
C LEU A 106 14.89 -4.86 -7.37
N LEU A 107 13.94 -5.04 -8.30
CA LEU A 107 12.77 -5.86 -8.05
C LEU A 107 13.14 -7.34 -7.91
N LYS A 108 14.09 -7.85 -8.71
CA LYS A 108 14.65 -9.20 -8.53
C LYS A 108 15.27 -9.38 -7.14
N GLU A 109 16.01 -8.39 -6.65
CA GLU A 109 16.58 -8.41 -5.29
C GLU A 109 15.47 -8.47 -4.23
N ARG A 110 14.34 -7.77 -4.42
CA ARG A 110 13.18 -7.84 -3.51
C ARG A 110 12.56 -9.23 -3.53
N VAL A 111 12.36 -9.81 -4.70
CA VAL A 111 11.88 -11.19 -4.85
C VAL A 111 12.84 -12.18 -4.18
N ALA A 112 14.14 -12.03 -4.38
CA ALA A 112 15.14 -12.87 -3.72
C ALA A 112 15.08 -12.72 -2.18
N THR A 113 14.92 -11.50 -1.68
CA THR A 113 14.74 -11.21 -0.25
C THR A 113 13.49 -11.91 0.31
N ILE A 114 12.37 -11.84 -0.40
CA ILE A 114 11.11 -12.50 -0.02
C ILE A 114 11.28 -14.01 0.01
N ASN A 115 11.87 -14.59 -1.03
CA ASN A 115 12.12 -16.02 -1.12
C ASN A 115 13.06 -16.53 -0.02
N GLY A 116 14.04 -15.70 0.39
CA GLY A 116 14.97 -16.01 1.49
C GLY A 116 14.32 -16.05 2.87
N ILE A 117 13.06 -15.60 3.02
CA ILE A 117 12.30 -15.67 4.29
C ILE A 117 11.79 -17.11 4.54
N ASP A 118 11.69 -17.95 3.50
CA ASP A 118 11.07 -19.27 3.56
C ASP A 118 9.64 -19.25 4.13
N ALA A 119 8.84 -18.36 3.58
CA ALA A 119 7.45 -18.15 4.01
C ALA A 119 6.58 -19.40 3.76
N ASP A 120 5.59 -19.58 4.62
CA ASP A 120 4.55 -20.57 4.37
C ASP A 120 3.57 -20.09 3.30
N LEU A 121 3.22 -18.80 3.32
CA LEU A 121 2.29 -18.17 2.38
C LEU A 121 2.79 -16.77 2.00
N ILE A 122 2.62 -16.39 0.74
CA ILE A 122 2.75 -15.00 0.31
C ILE A 122 1.36 -14.44 0.01
N CYS A 123 1.02 -13.28 0.59
CA CYS A 123 -0.23 -12.56 0.35
C CYS A 123 0.07 -11.26 -0.40
N PHE A 124 -0.48 -11.10 -1.60
CA PHE A 124 -0.44 -9.86 -2.36
C PHE A 124 -1.79 -9.13 -2.21
N THR A 125 -1.75 -7.93 -1.64
CA THR A 125 -2.96 -7.18 -1.29
C THR A 125 -3.35 -6.09 -2.30
N GLY A 126 -2.98 -6.27 -3.59
CA GLY A 126 -3.49 -5.47 -4.71
C GLY A 126 -2.57 -4.34 -5.17
N ASP A 127 -3.00 -3.65 -6.22
CA ASP A 127 -2.27 -2.60 -6.94
C ASP A 127 -0.96 -3.10 -7.56
N LEU A 128 -1.11 -4.09 -8.44
CA LEU A 128 -0.01 -4.62 -9.26
C LEU A 128 0.43 -3.57 -10.29
N VAL A 129 -0.52 -2.95 -10.96
CA VAL A 129 -0.30 -1.92 -11.97
C VAL A 129 -0.83 -0.56 -11.51
N SER A 130 -0.41 0.52 -12.19
CA SER A 130 -0.89 1.88 -11.91
C SER A 130 -2.02 2.31 -12.85
N LEU A 131 -1.81 2.14 -14.15
CA LEU A 131 -2.70 2.68 -15.19
C LEU A 131 -3.04 1.66 -16.30
N SER A 132 -2.18 0.66 -16.52
CA SER A 132 -2.31 -0.25 -17.65
C SER A 132 -1.74 -1.62 -17.34
N ARG A 133 -2.42 -2.67 -17.81
CA ARG A 133 -1.87 -4.03 -17.74
C ARG A 133 -0.53 -4.19 -18.46
N ALA A 134 -0.24 -3.32 -19.45
CA ALA A 134 1.04 -3.35 -20.16
C ALA A 134 2.24 -3.09 -19.23
N GLU A 135 2.01 -2.56 -18.04
CA GLU A 135 3.05 -2.38 -17.02
C GLU A 135 3.62 -3.73 -16.54
N LEU A 136 2.83 -4.81 -16.57
CA LEU A 136 3.28 -6.15 -16.21
C LEU A 136 4.31 -6.71 -17.20
N HIS A 137 4.29 -6.25 -18.46
CA HIS A 137 5.17 -6.80 -19.48
C HIS A 137 6.66 -6.62 -19.14
N GLY A 138 7.38 -7.72 -19.12
CA GLY A 138 8.81 -7.80 -18.75
C GLY A 138 9.06 -8.04 -17.26
N PHE A 139 8.01 -8.09 -16.43
CA PHE A 139 8.12 -8.43 -15.00
C PHE A 139 7.57 -9.82 -14.67
N GLU A 140 6.99 -10.53 -15.64
CA GLU A 140 6.31 -11.81 -15.42
C GLU A 140 7.25 -12.87 -14.81
N GLU A 141 8.46 -13.02 -15.35
CA GLU A 141 9.43 -13.98 -14.82
C GLU A 141 9.93 -13.60 -13.43
N ILE A 142 10.10 -12.29 -13.16
CA ILE A 142 10.56 -11.79 -11.87
C ILE A 142 9.51 -12.12 -10.81
N LEU A 143 8.26 -11.74 -11.04
CA LEU A 143 7.17 -11.89 -10.09
C LEU A 143 6.69 -13.34 -9.99
N GLY A 144 6.69 -14.08 -11.11
CA GLY A 144 6.44 -15.52 -11.12
C GLY A 144 7.53 -16.33 -10.36
N GLY A 145 8.67 -15.69 -10.08
CA GLY A 145 9.74 -16.25 -9.25
C GLY A 145 9.47 -16.22 -7.74
N LEU A 146 8.37 -15.63 -7.26
CA LEU A 146 7.99 -15.68 -5.84
C LEU A 146 7.64 -17.11 -5.42
N LYS A 147 8.16 -17.54 -4.24
CA LYS A 147 8.03 -18.91 -3.73
C LYS A 147 7.60 -18.91 -2.27
N ALA A 148 6.55 -19.66 -1.98
CA ALA A 148 6.11 -20.01 -0.64
C ALA A 148 5.57 -21.44 -0.63
N LYS A 149 5.54 -22.11 0.54
CA LYS A 149 5.12 -23.51 0.66
C LYS A 149 3.66 -23.74 0.21
N ASP A 150 2.78 -22.81 0.59
CA ASP A 150 1.36 -22.82 0.22
C ASP A 150 1.06 -21.86 -0.96
N GLY A 151 2.12 -21.34 -1.61
CA GLY A 151 2.04 -20.51 -2.81
C GLY A 151 1.80 -19.02 -2.54
N VAL A 152 1.38 -18.33 -3.59
CA VAL A 152 1.06 -16.90 -3.57
C VAL A 152 -0.44 -16.71 -3.78
N VAL A 153 -1.08 -15.99 -2.85
CA VAL A 153 -2.50 -15.63 -2.93
C VAL A 153 -2.61 -14.12 -3.14
N ALA A 154 -3.43 -13.69 -4.08
CA ALA A 154 -3.54 -12.30 -4.48
C ALA A 154 -4.99 -11.81 -4.51
N VAL A 155 -5.17 -10.52 -4.27
CA VAL A 155 -6.41 -9.77 -4.59
C VAL A 155 -6.07 -8.57 -5.47
N MET A 156 -7.08 -7.97 -6.09
CA MET A 156 -6.92 -6.76 -6.90
C MET A 156 -7.16 -5.51 -6.07
N GLY A 157 -6.31 -4.49 -6.30
CA GLY A 157 -6.51 -3.15 -5.76
C GLY A 157 -7.27 -2.24 -6.73
N ASN A 158 -7.48 -0.99 -6.34
CA ASN A 158 -8.27 -0.06 -7.15
C ASN A 158 -7.59 0.31 -8.47
N HIS A 159 -6.27 0.36 -8.52
CA HIS A 159 -5.52 0.63 -9.76
C HIS A 159 -5.60 -0.53 -10.76
N ASP A 160 -5.72 -1.77 -10.31
CA ASP A 160 -5.84 -2.95 -11.17
C ASP A 160 -7.16 -2.96 -11.97
N TYR A 161 -8.16 -2.16 -11.58
CA TYR A 161 -9.38 -1.93 -12.34
C TYR A 161 -9.26 -0.81 -13.38
N LEU A 162 -8.06 -0.27 -13.56
CA LEU A 162 -7.71 0.73 -14.58
C LEU A 162 -8.65 1.96 -14.55
N PRO A 163 -8.92 2.57 -13.37
CA PRO A 163 -9.87 3.68 -13.29
C PRO A 163 -9.28 4.98 -13.86
N TYR A 164 -7.96 5.07 -13.93
CA TYR A 164 -7.20 6.30 -14.16
C TYR A 164 -6.61 6.45 -15.55
N ASP A 165 -7.10 5.71 -16.56
CA ASP A 165 -6.77 5.96 -17.97
C ASP A 165 -7.30 7.33 -18.45
N GLY A 166 -7.29 8.28 -17.54
CA GLY A 166 -7.77 9.63 -17.39
C GLY A 166 -7.23 10.67 -18.35
N LEU A 167 -7.24 10.41 -19.62
CA LEU A 167 -7.40 11.37 -20.70
C LEU A 167 -8.63 10.92 -21.49
N PRO A 168 -9.35 11.82 -22.19
CA PRO A 168 -10.70 11.58 -22.68
C PRO A 168 -10.81 10.18 -23.27
N PRO A 169 -11.95 9.51 -23.19
CA PRO A 169 -12.10 8.06 -23.16
C PRO A 169 -11.44 7.40 -24.36
N LEU A 170 -10.15 7.13 -24.25
CA LEU A 170 -9.39 6.39 -25.26
C LEU A 170 -9.82 4.94 -25.32
N ARG A 171 -10.61 4.47 -24.34
CA ARG A 171 -11.11 3.10 -24.26
C ARG A 171 -12.60 3.07 -23.92
N SER A 172 -13.35 2.34 -24.73
CA SER A 172 -14.74 2.04 -24.40
C SER A 172 -14.82 1.20 -23.09
N PRO A 173 -15.92 1.24 -22.34
CA PRO A 173 -16.14 0.38 -21.17
C PRO A 173 -15.89 -1.11 -21.48
N ARG A 174 -16.26 -1.57 -22.67
CA ARG A 174 -16.02 -2.95 -23.13
C ARG A 174 -14.54 -3.26 -23.31
N SER A 175 -13.77 -2.32 -23.87
CA SER A 175 -12.32 -2.47 -24.02
C SER A 175 -11.64 -2.55 -22.66
N LYS A 176 -12.06 -1.71 -21.70
CA LYS A 176 -11.55 -1.69 -20.34
C LYS A 176 -11.83 -3.00 -19.59
N ALA A 177 -13.06 -3.52 -19.67
CA ALA A 177 -13.41 -4.80 -19.07
C ALA A 177 -12.53 -5.94 -19.60
N LYS A 178 -12.26 -5.94 -20.90
CA LYS A 178 -11.36 -6.92 -21.53
C LYS A 178 -9.92 -6.81 -21.04
N GLU A 179 -9.40 -5.60 -20.86
CA GLU A 179 -8.04 -5.38 -20.33
C GLU A 179 -7.92 -5.88 -18.88
N ILE A 180 -8.95 -5.66 -18.05
CA ILE A 180 -9.02 -6.18 -16.68
C ILE A 180 -9.02 -7.72 -16.69
N GLU A 181 -9.86 -8.33 -17.53
CA GLU A 181 -9.92 -9.80 -17.67
C GLU A 181 -8.58 -10.40 -18.12
N ILE A 182 -7.87 -9.71 -19.01
CA ILE A 182 -6.54 -10.16 -19.44
C ILE A 182 -5.54 -10.01 -18.29
N LEU A 183 -5.57 -8.91 -17.52
CA LEU A 183 -4.71 -8.75 -16.35
C LEU A 183 -4.95 -9.86 -15.31
N GLN A 184 -6.21 -10.20 -15.05
CA GLN A 184 -6.56 -11.30 -14.14
C GLN A 184 -5.98 -12.63 -14.60
N ARG A 185 -6.08 -12.92 -15.92
CA ARG A 185 -5.45 -14.11 -16.52
C ARG A 185 -3.92 -14.05 -16.44
N ASP A 186 -3.32 -12.92 -16.73
CA ASP A 186 -1.85 -12.79 -16.64
C ASP A 186 -1.35 -13.04 -15.20
N ILE A 187 -2.08 -12.57 -14.18
CA ILE A 187 -1.76 -12.86 -12.76
C ILE A 187 -1.82 -14.37 -12.48
N THR A 188 -2.85 -15.05 -12.98
CA THR A 188 -3.04 -16.49 -12.74
C THR A 188 -2.10 -17.33 -13.59
N ASP A 189 -2.04 -17.08 -14.90
CA ASP A 189 -1.41 -17.98 -15.86
C ASP A 189 0.09 -17.71 -16.03
N ARG A 190 0.53 -16.43 -15.90
CA ARG A 190 1.93 -16.04 -16.10
C ARG A 190 2.69 -15.90 -14.78
N LEU A 191 2.05 -15.34 -13.72
CA LEU A 191 2.69 -15.25 -12.42
C LEU A 191 2.50 -16.53 -11.60
N GLY A 192 1.52 -17.37 -11.92
CA GLY A 192 1.17 -18.55 -11.16
C GLY A 192 0.56 -18.25 -9.79
N TRP A 193 0.04 -17.02 -9.59
CA TRP A 193 -0.57 -16.63 -8.33
C TRP A 193 -2.04 -17.01 -8.29
N ARG A 194 -2.51 -17.43 -7.13
CA ARG A 194 -3.94 -17.68 -6.90
C ARG A 194 -4.66 -16.35 -6.67
N LEU A 195 -5.30 -15.84 -7.71
CA LEU A 195 -6.10 -14.62 -7.64
C LEU A 195 -7.49 -14.94 -7.08
N LEU A 196 -7.88 -14.25 -6.01
CA LEU A 196 -9.19 -14.40 -5.38
C LEU A 196 -10.09 -13.20 -5.75
N LEU A 197 -11.19 -13.50 -6.45
CA LEU A 197 -12.19 -12.51 -6.89
C LEU A 197 -13.52 -12.74 -6.15
N ASN A 198 -13.58 -12.31 -4.89
CA ASN A 198 -14.65 -12.64 -3.94
C ASN A 198 -14.76 -14.16 -3.71
N GLU A 199 -13.65 -14.77 -3.38
CA GLU A 199 -13.45 -16.20 -3.20
C GLU A 199 -12.55 -16.47 -2.00
N ASN A 200 -12.39 -17.73 -1.62
CA ASN A 200 -11.46 -18.13 -0.58
C ASN A 200 -10.66 -19.37 -0.98
N VAL A 201 -9.61 -19.60 -0.21
CA VAL A 201 -8.83 -20.83 -0.22
C VAL A 201 -8.66 -21.34 1.20
N ILE A 202 -8.83 -22.65 1.37
CA ILE A 202 -8.62 -23.34 2.63
C ILE A 202 -7.24 -24.00 2.59
N ILE A 203 -6.38 -23.61 3.52
CA ILE A 203 -5.08 -24.22 3.72
C ILE A 203 -5.19 -25.25 4.84
N ARG A 204 -4.71 -26.47 4.59
CA ARG A 204 -4.83 -27.59 5.53
C ARG A 204 -3.46 -28.05 6.00
N ARG A 205 -3.35 -28.36 7.31
CA ARG A 205 -2.19 -29.00 7.93
C ARG A 205 -2.69 -30.06 8.92
N GLY A 206 -2.53 -31.31 8.55
CA GLY A 206 -3.12 -32.42 9.32
C GLY A 206 -4.65 -32.27 9.41
N ASN A 207 -5.16 -32.25 10.62
CA ASN A 207 -6.61 -32.07 10.87
C ASN A 207 -7.03 -30.60 10.99
N ASP A 208 -6.07 -29.67 11.02
CA ASP A 208 -6.33 -28.24 11.16
C ASP A 208 -6.43 -27.55 9.82
N SER A 209 -7.16 -26.45 9.79
CA SER A 209 -7.28 -25.60 8.61
C SER A 209 -7.43 -24.12 8.98
N ILE A 210 -6.95 -23.26 8.09
CA ILE A 210 -7.21 -21.82 8.09
C ILE A 210 -7.85 -21.42 6.76
N ALA A 211 -8.66 -20.37 6.77
CA ALA A 211 -9.24 -19.83 5.56
C ALA A 211 -8.57 -18.50 5.19
N VAL A 212 -8.12 -18.39 3.95
CA VAL A 212 -7.68 -17.12 3.34
C VAL A 212 -8.77 -16.67 2.40
N ILE A 213 -9.43 -15.58 2.77
CA ILE A 213 -10.57 -14.99 2.07
C ILE A 213 -10.05 -13.82 1.26
N GLY A 214 -10.39 -13.71 -0.01
CA GLY A 214 -10.01 -12.60 -0.88
C GLY A 214 -11.22 -11.84 -1.39
N CYS A 215 -11.28 -10.55 -1.08
CA CYS A 215 -12.26 -9.65 -1.67
C CYS A 215 -11.63 -8.81 -2.77
N GLU A 216 -12.36 -8.65 -3.88
CA GLU A 216 -12.08 -7.58 -4.84
C GLU A 216 -12.09 -6.23 -4.11
N ASN A 217 -11.48 -5.19 -4.71
CA ASN A 217 -11.40 -3.90 -4.04
C ASN A 217 -12.76 -3.40 -3.54
N GLN A 218 -12.82 -3.09 -2.25
CA GLN A 218 -14.02 -2.58 -1.55
C GLN A 218 -13.66 -1.36 -0.74
N SER A 219 -13.87 -0.20 -1.33
CA SER A 219 -13.63 1.08 -0.68
C SER A 219 -14.87 1.59 0.03
N MET A 220 -14.76 1.82 1.32
CA MET A 220 -15.82 2.39 2.16
C MET A 220 -15.57 3.89 2.47
N GLY A 221 -14.37 4.37 2.15
CA GLY A 221 -13.98 5.78 2.26
C GLY A 221 -14.42 6.64 1.08
N VAL A 222 -14.06 7.93 1.14
CA VAL A 222 -14.39 8.93 0.11
C VAL A 222 -13.32 9.01 -1.00
N HIS A 223 -12.15 8.41 -0.79
CA HIS A 223 -10.99 8.57 -1.66
C HIS A 223 -10.92 7.56 -2.81
N SER A 224 -11.69 6.50 -2.76
CA SER A 224 -11.83 5.54 -3.86
C SER A 224 -13.29 5.20 -4.09
N VAL A 225 -13.64 5.04 -5.37
CA VAL A 225 -15.01 4.72 -5.80
C VAL A 225 -15.16 3.27 -6.25
N ILE A 226 -14.09 2.48 -6.22
CA ILE A 226 -14.12 1.07 -6.65
C ILE A 226 -14.71 0.21 -5.53
N ARG A 227 -15.91 -0.30 -5.77
CA ARG A 227 -16.69 -1.13 -4.85
C ARG A 227 -17.13 -2.39 -5.59
N ARG A 228 -16.32 -3.43 -5.55
CA ARG A 228 -16.54 -4.72 -6.22
C ARG A 228 -16.52 -5.88 -5.24
N GLY A 229 -16.14 -5.63 -3.99
CA GLY A 229 -16.09 -6.62 -2.94
C GLY A 229 -17.45 -7.21 -2.62
N ASN A 230 -17.47 -8.52 -2.35
CA ASN A 230 -18.62 -9.24 -1.84
C ASN A 230 -18.13 -10.18 -0.73
N LEU A 231 -17.99 -9.61 0.46
CA LEU A 231 -17.44 -10.32 1.62
C LEU A 231 -18.25 -11.57 1.98
N LYS A 232 -19.59 -11.49 1.89
CA LYS A 232 -20.47 -12.62 2.17
C LYS A 232 -20.19 -13.80 1.23
N LYS A 233 -20.07 -13.53 -0.09
CA LYS A 233 -19.70 -14.55 -1.08
C LYS A 233 -18.31 -15.11 -0.79
N ALA A 234 -17.34 -14.22 -0.58
CA ALA A 234 -15.95 -14.59 -0.36
C ALA A 234 -15.75 -15.49 0.87
N ALA A 235 -16.50 -15.24 1.95
CA ALA A 235 -16.39 -15.97 3.20
C ALA A 235 -17.23 -17.28 3.27
N THR A 236 -18.01 -17.61 2.24
CA THR A 236 -18.86 -18.80 2.23
C THR A 236 -18.04 -20.08 2.41
N GLY A 237 -18.46 -20.95 3.34
CA GLY A 237 -17.82 -22.24 3.61
C GLY A 237 -16.55 -22.17 4.45
N THR A 238 -16.32 -21.03 5.12
CA THR A 238 -15.18 -20.84 6.01
C THR A 238 -15.57 -20.73 7.49
N GLU A 239 -16.82 -21.03 7.80
CA GLU A 239 -17.40 -20.91 9.14
C GLU A 239 -16.64 -21.78 10.17
N GLY A 240 -16.35 -21.21 11.34
CA GLY A 240 -15.62 -21.89 12.42
C GLY A 240 -14.11 -22.05 12.22
N MET A 241 -13.55 -21.55 11.12
CA MET A 241 -12.10 -21.56 10.87
C MET A 241 -11.42 -20.29 11.40
N PHE A 242 -10.13 -20.35 11.61
CA PHE A 242 -9.31 -19.13 11.70
C PHE A 242 -9.29 -18.45 10.32
N ARG A 243 -9.77 -17.20 10.25
CA ARG A 243 -10.03 -16.49 8.99
C ARG A 243 -9.07 -15.32 8.82
N ILE A 244 -8.41 -15.30 7.65
CA ILE A 244 -7.56 -14.19 7.20
C ILE A 244 -8.24 -13.59 5.97
N LEU A 245 -8.55 -12.29 6.02
CA LEU A 245 -9.10 -11.54 4.89
C LEU A 245 -7.99 -10.77 4.17
N LEU A 246 -7.90 -10.94 2.88
CA LEU A 246 -7.14 -10.06 1.98
C LEU A 246 -8.12 -9.08 1.34
N THR A 247 -7.88 -7.80 1.51
CA THR A 247 -8.62 -6.71 0.87
C THR A 247 -7.69 -5.53 0.66
N HIS A 248 -7.80 -4.82 -0.45
CA HIS A 248 -6.85 -3.78 -0.75
C HIS A 248 -7.02 -2.53 0.13
N ASP A 249 -8.25 -1.98 0.16
CA ASP A 249 -8.55 -0.73 0.88
C ASP A 249 -8.83 -0.99 2.38
N PRO A 250 -8.05 -0.40 3.31
CA PRO A 250 -8.24 -0.61 4.75
C PRO A 250 -9.59 -0.12 5.28
N THR A 251 -10.25 0.81 4.58
CA THR A 251 -11.58 1.30 4.98
C THR A 251 -12.65 0.20 4.97
N HIS A 252 -12.42 -0.89 4.23
CA HIS A 252 -13.28 -2.07 4.22
C HIS A 252 -13.39 -2.70 5.62
N TRP A 253 -12.30 -2.68 6.41
CA TRP A 253 -12.28 -3.27 7.74
C TRP A 253 -13.34 -2.65 8.67
N ARG A 254 -13.36 -1.32 8.84
CA ARG A 254 -14.41 -0.66 9.64
C ARG A 254 -15.77 -0.70 8.96
N GLY A 255 -15.79 -0.70 7.63
CA GLY A 255 -17.03 -0.67 6.86
C GLY A 255 -17.84 -1.95 6.97
N GLU A 256 -17.22 -3.12 6.83
CA GLU A 256 -17.93 -4.40 6.70
C GLU A 256 -17.36 -5.53 7.58
N VAL A 257 -16.20 -5.38 8.22
CA VAL A 257 -15.54 -6.47 8.94
C VAL A 257 -15.63 -6.32 10.45
N LEU A 258 -15.17 -5.20 10.99
CA LEU A 258 -15.05 -4.95 12.42
C LEU A 258 -16.40 -4.97 13.12
N GLY A 259 -16.56 -5.90 14.09
CA GLY A 259 -17.80 -6.09 14.85
C GLY A 259 -18.98 -6.62 14.03
N LYS A 260 -18.77 -7.01 12.75
CA LYS A 260 -19.82 -7.48 11.84
C LYS A 260 -19.57 -8.89 11.33
N THR A 261 -18.37 -9.40 11.52
CA THR A 261 -17.94 -10.73 11.09
C THR A 261 -17.09 -11.39 12.17
N ASP A 262 -16.73 -12.64 11.97
CA ASP A 262 -15.79 -13.41 12.78
C ASP A 262 -14.43 -13.57 12.07
N ILE A 263 -14.05 -12.63 11.20
CA ILE A 263 -12.73 -12.55 10.59
C ILE A 263 -11.73 -12.09 11.65
N HIS A 264 -10.65 -12.86 11.85
CA HIS A 264 -9.68 -12.61 12.92
C HIS A 264 -8.60 -11.62 12.50
N LEU A 265 -8.11 -11.75 11.26
CA LEU A 265 -7.02 -10.93 10.72
C LEU A 265 -7.40 -10.42 9.33
N THR A 266 -7.22 -9.12 9.11
CA THR A 266 -7.37 -8.49 7.79
C THR A 266 -6.00 -7.96 7.35
N LEU A 267 -5.63 -8.20 6.10
CA LEU A 267 -4.42 -7.68 5.47
C LEU A 267 -4.81 -6.72 4.35
N SER A 268 -4.31 -5.49 4.41
CA SER A 268 -4.61 -4.42 3.43
C SER A 268 -3.36 -3.68 2.98
N GLY A 269 -3.48 -2.91 1.90
CA GLY A 269 -2.47 -2.01 1.36
C GLY A 269 -2.98 -0.58 1.18
N HIS A 270 -2.89 -0.05 -0.06
CA HIS A 270 -3.55 1.16 -0.57
C HIS A 270 -2.99 2.50 -0.11
N THR A 271 -2.65 2.66 1.15
CA THR A 271 -2.34 3.99 1.74
C THR A 271 -0.94 4.49 1.43
N HIS A 272 -0.02 3.61 1.10
CA HIS A 272 1.43 3.88 0.94
C HIS A 272 2.07 4.60 2.14
N GLY A 273 1.42 4.61 3.33
CA GLY A 273 1.83 5.48 4.44
C GLY A 273 1.86 6.96 4.02
N MET A 274 1.03 7.35 3.02
CA MET A 274 1.00 8.67 2.36
C MET A 274 2.31 9.06 1.65
N GLN A 275 3.25 8.12 1.49
CA GLN A 275 4.57 8.29 0.85
C GLN A 275 5.50 9.32 1.51
N VAL A 276 5.02 10.08 2.49
CA VAL A 276 5.78 11.09 3.24
C VAL A 276 5.61 10.90 4.74
N LYS A 277 6.74 10.73 5.43
CA LYS A 277 6.79 10.61 6.88
C LYS A 277 8.05 11.31 7.40
N LEU A 278 7.89 12.48 8.00
CA LEU A 278 8.97 13.28 8.52
C LEU A 278 8.94 13.30 10.05
N PHE A 279 10.05 12.94 10.69
CA PHE A 279 10.15 12.87 12.15
C PHE A 279 9.03 12.02 12.81
N GLY A 280 8.61 10.95 12.14
CA GLY A 280 7.51 10.10 12.59
C GLY A 280 6.10 10.62 12.26
N LEU A 281 5.97 11.83 11.72
CA LEU A 281 4.70 12.43 11.36
C LEU A 281 4.37 12.18 9.89
N SER A 282 3.16 11.67 9.64
CA SER A 282 2.58 11.45 8.31
C SER A 282 1.24 12.19 8.21
N PRO A 283 0.82 12.65 7.03
CA PRO A 283 -0.54 13.13 6.82
C PRO A 283 -1.60 12.02 6.89
N GLY A 284 -1.19 10.75 6.99
CA GLY A 284 -2.09 9.60 7.02
C GLY A 284 -3.28 9.72 7.97
N PRO A 285 -3.09 10.08 9.26
CA PRO A 285 -4.19 10.22 10.22
C PRO A 285 -5.27 11.26 9.86
N LEU A 286 -4.95 12.18 8.94
CA LEU A 286 -5.93 13.18 8.46
C LEU A 286 -6.88 12.60 7.40
N ILE A 287 -6.53 11.45 6.81
CA ILE A 287 -7.21 10.86 5.67
C ILE A 287 -7.78 9.48 6.00
N TYR A 288 -7.02 8.67 6.73
CA TYR A 288 -7.37 7.30 7.09
C TYR A 288 -7.27 7.10 8.59
N SER A 289 -8.26 6.42 9.18
CA SER A 289 -8.18 5.96 10.58
C SER A 289 -7.07 4.93 10.75
N GLU A 290 -6.92 4.05 9.76
CA GLU A 290 -5.88 3.01 9.68
C GLU A 290 -5.07 3.22 8.41
N TYR A 291 -3.77 3.57 8.55
CA TYR A 291 -2.95 3.92 7.40
C TYR A 291 -1.59 3.22 7.33
N GLU A 292 -1.11 2.61 8.41
CA GLU A 292 0.12 1.80 8.44
C GLU A 292 0.17 0.89 9.68
N GLY A 293 0.70 -0.32 9.55
CA GLY A 293 0.96 -1.22 10.66
C GLY A 293 -0.26 -1.95 11.20
N LEU A 294 -0.15 -2.45 12.44
CA LEU A 294 -1.15 -3.32 13.07
C LEU A 294 -2.12 -2.53 13.95
N TYR A 295 -3.39 -2.74 13.72
CA TYR A 295 -4.52 -2.27 14.54
C TYR A 295 -5.27 -3.47 15.11
N SER A 296 -5.77 -3.37 16.34
CA SER A 296 -6.56 -4.43 16.97
C SER A 296 -7.71 -3.82 17.76
N GLU A 297 -8.91 -4.30 17.54
CA GLU A 297 -10.13 -3.85 18.20
C GLU A 297 -11.14 -4.99 18.22
N GLY A 298 -11.82 -5.22 19.37
CA GLY A 298 -12.89 -6.22 19.49
C GLY A 298 -12.48 -7.66 19.17
N GLY A 299 -11.21 -8.04 19.37
CA GLY A 299 -10.71 -9.38 19.03
C GLY A 299 -10.36 -9.57 17.55
N GLN A 300 -10.58 -8.55 16.73
CA GLN A 300 -10.24 -8.53 15.31
C GLN A 300 -9.05 -7.63 15.04
N SER A 301 -8.25 -7.93 14.02
CA SER A 301 -7.09 -7.13 13.70
C SER A 301 -7.00 -6.79 12.21
N LEU A 302 -6.40 -5.64 11.93
CA LEU A 302 -6.05 -5.19 10.59
C LEU A 302 -4.57 -4.87 10.55
N TYR A 303 -3.86 -5.37 9.54
CA TYR A 303 -2.53 -4.89 9.21
C TYR A 303 -2.56 -4.15 7.88
N VAL A 304 -2.07 -2.92 7.88
CA VAL A 304 -1.95 -2.09 6.67
C VAL A 304 -0.49 -2.05 6.26
N ASN A 305 -0.16 -2.75 5.16
CA ASN A 305 1.14 -2.69 4.51
C ASN A 305 1.23 -1.42 3.66
N ILE A 306 2.32 -0.69 3.78
CA ILE A 306 2.50 0.59 3.07
C ILE A 306 3.04 0.45 1.65
N GLY A 307 3.07 -0.76 1.12
CA GLY A 307 3.42 -1.04 -0.27
C GLY A 307 4.92 -1.11 -0.55
N LEU A 308 5.26 -1.82 -1.60
CA LEU A 308 6.63 -2.00 -2.08
C LEU A 308 6.98 -1.00 -3.20
N GLY A 309 5.99 -0.58 -4.00
CA GLY A 309 6.09 0.46 -5.02
C GLY A 309 5.61 1.83 -4.54
N ALA A 310 5.22 2.68 -5.48
CA ALA A 310 4.77 4.04 -5.21
C ALA A 310 3.88 4.57 -6.34
N THR A 311 2.75 5.20 -6.01
CA THR A 311 1.89 5.89 -6.98
C THR A 311 2.51 7.21 -7.45
N MET A 312 3.17 7.93 -6.56
CA MET A 312 4.01 9.07 -6.91
C MET A 312 5.47 8.60 -6.96
N PRO A 313 6.29 9.06 -7.92
CA PRO A 313 7.65 8.56 -8.10
C PRO A 313 8.61 9.07 -7.00
N MET A 314 8.16 9.13 -5.76
CA MET A 314 8.98 9.53 -4.61
C MET A 314 8.45 8.95 -3.31
N ARG A 315 9.34 8.66 -2.36
CA ARG A 315 9.03 8.39 -0.95
C ARG A 315 10.02 9.08 -0.04
N ILE A 316 9.53 9.71 1.02
CA ILE A 316 10.34 10.40 2.01
C ILE A 316 9.96 9.87 3.38
N GLY A 317 10.80 9.02 3.98
CA GLY A 317 10.59 8.46 5.32
C GLY A 317 9.46 7.43 5.47
N ALA A 318 8.58 7.29 4.48
CA ALA A 318 7.62 6.19 4.37
C ALA A 318 8.25 5.06 3.55
N THR A 319 9.23 4.38 4.16
CA THR A 319 10.06 3.36 3.50
C THR A 319 9.23 2.18 3.03
N PRO A 320 9.31 1.79 1.74
CA PRO A 320 8.67 0.58 1.20
C PRO A 320 8.88 -0.64 2.07
N GLU A 321 7.91 -1.56 2.09
CA GLU A 321 7.90 -2.59 3.13
C GLU A 321 7.53 -3.98 2.59
N ILE A 322 8.31 -4.98 3.02
CA ILE A 322 7.95 -6.39 3.01
C ILE A 322 7.54 -6.75 4.43
N THR A 323 6.28 -7.12 4.66
CA THR A 323 5.83 -7.54 5.99
C THR A 323 5.99 -9.05 6.17
N VAL A 324 6.62 -9.45 7.26
CA VAL A 324 6.75 -10.86 7.69
C VAL A 324 5.92 -11.03 8.95
N MET A 325 4.79 -11.68 8.84
CA MET A 325 3.90 -11.92 9.96
C MET A 325 4.01 -13.37 10.42
N ARG A 326 4.30 -13.57 11.69
CA ARG A 326 4.33 -14.89 12.32
C ARG A 326 3.09 -15.09 13.19
N LEU A 327 2.32 -16.13 12.90
CA LEU A 327 1.14 -16.50 13.68
C LEU A 327 1.58 -17.25 14.95
N ILE A 328 1.10 -16.82 16.10
CA ILE A 328 1.38 -17.43 17.42
C ILE A 328 0.07 -17.66 18.15
N ARG A 329 -0.18 -18.88 18.53
CA ARG A 329 -1.28 -19.23 19.42
C ARG A 329 -0.89 -18.93 20.88
N PHE A 330 -1.82 -18.44 21.68
CA PHE A 330 -1.61 -18.27 23.14
C PHE A 330 -2.88 -18.61 23.91
#